data_2cb86bc9e339d3db325d9011bdc0df49
#
_entry.id   2cb86bc9e339d3db325d9011bdc0df49
#
_cell.length_a   1.000
_cell.length_b   1.000
_cell.length_c   1.000
_cell.angle_alpha   90.00
_cell.angle_beta   90.00
_cell.angle_gamma   90.00
#
_symmetry.space_group_name_H-M   'P 1'
#
loop_
_entity.id
_entity.type
_entity.pdbx_description
1 polymer ?
#
loop_
_entity_poly.entity_id
_entity_poly.type
_entity_poly.pdbx_seq_one_letter_code
_entity_poly.pdbx_strand_id
1 'polypeptide(L)'
;MNIVRKYGGTCIDSVAKIRELAHMTAKEKKADDGLVIVMAAMNGTAKNIMDMANEISHDISRRDLDTLFSTGEQQAAALMTIALEDEGLDVVTLFDIQGSSIRDKEYAENIVEIDSDQIEEELAKGNVVVVSGFQGIGEYDSTDKYGRSGAESTAVAIAAQLGCECELYGDTEAIYAQDPDVCPNANVIKELSYEEVMEMILLGEHNLERRAIEIASTYNVKLHIDKPFNNGGTSIMSQNLI
;
A
#
# COMPACT_ATOMS: atom_id res chain seq x y z
N MET A 1 16.83 0.09 10.91
CA MET A 1 16.52 0.68 9.59
C MET A 1 15.00 0.67 9.46
N ASN A 2 14.38 1.78 9.00
CA ASN A 2 12.93 1.79 8.81
C ASN A 2 12.57 1.17 7.47
N ILE A 3 11.40 0.52 7.40
CA ILE A 3 10.80 0.00 6.18
C ILE A 3 9.27 0.12 6.26
N VAL A 4 8.64 0.42 5.13
CA VAL A 4 7.19 0.43 4.99
C VAL A 4 6.77 -0.75 4.12
N ARG A 5 5.80 -1.54 4.60
CA ARG A 5 5.21 -2.68 3.87
C ARG A 5 3.74 -2.45 3.61
N LYS A 6 3.28 -2.57 2.39
CA LYS A 6 1.84 -2.57 2.07
C LYS A 6 1.40 -3.99 1.76
N TYR A 7 0.32 -4.43 2.38
CA TYR A 7 -0.36 -5.69 2.02
C TYR A 7 -1.66 -5.41 1.29
N GLY A 8 -1.73 -5.79 0.02
CA GLY A 8 -2.92 -5.71 -0.82
C GLY A 8 -3.91 -6.84 -0.55
N GLY A 9 -5.15 -6.66 -1.02
CA GLY A 9 -6.26 -7.56 -0.73
C GLY A 9 -6.00 -9.03 -1.07
N THR A 10 -5.29 -9.32 -2.14
CA THR A 10 -4.95 -10.70 -2.55
C THR A 10 -3.96 -11.39 -1.61
N CYS A 11 -3.09 -10.63 -0.93
CA CYS A 11 -2.19 -11.16 0.09
C CYS A 11 -2.92 -11.50 1.39
N ILE A 12 -4.09 -10.88 1.63
CA ILE A 12 -4.89 -10.98 2.85
C ILE A 12 -6.32 -11.43 2.54
N ASP A 13 -6.45 -12.44 1.69
CA ASP A 13 -7.74 -12.98 1.26
C ASP A 13 -8.49 -13.74 2.38
N SER A 14 -7.79 -14.08 3.46
CA SER A 14 -8.33 -14.83 4.58
C SER A 14 -7.61 -14.53 5.89
N VAL A 15 -8.26 -14.80 7.03
CA VAL A 15 -7.64 -14.70 8.35
C VAL A 15 -6.42 -15.61 8.48
N ALA A 16 -6.42 -16.75 7.81
CA ALA A 16 -5.28 -17.68 7.79
C ALA A 16 -4.04 -17.03 7.13
N LYS A 17 -4.23 -16.27 6.04
CA LYS A 17 -3.17 -15.52 5.39
C LYS A 17 -2.65 -14.39 6.26
N ILE A 18 -3.52 -13.66 6.94
CA ILE A 18 -3.10 -12.61 7.91
C ILE A 18 -2.22 -13.22 9.01
N ARG A 19 -2.58 -14.37 9.56
CA ARG A 19 -1.75 -15.07 10.56
C ARG A 19 -0.41 -15.53 10.00
N GLU A 20 -0.39 -16.06 8.78
CA GLU A 20 0.84 -16.46 8.09
C GLU A 20 1.78 -15.27 7.92
N LEU A 21 1.26 -14.13 7.45
CA LEU A 21 2.03 -12.89 7.28
C LEU A 21 2.56 -12.36 8.62
N ALA A 22 1.74 -12.36 9.66
CA ALA A 22 2.15 -11.94 11.00
C ALA A 22 3.29 -12.81 11.54
N HIS A 23 3.16 -14.13 11.42
CA HIS A 23 4.18 -15.09 11.83
C HIS A 23 5.51 -14.90 11.10
N MET A 24 5.47 -14.70 9.77
CA MET A 24 6.66 -14.45 8.98
C MET A 24 7.29 -13.09 9.30
N THR A 25 6.46 -12.08 9.50
CA THR A 25 6.90 -10.73 9.92
C THR A 25 7.63 -10.78 11.26
N ALA A 26 7.09 -11.50 12.25
CA ALA A 26 7.71 -11.64 13.56
C ALA A 26 9.07 -12.36 13.50
N LYS A 27 9.22 -13.31 12.57
CA LYS A 27 10.51 -14.00 12.37
C LYS A 27 11.58 -13.12 11.72
N GLU A 28 11.18 -12.22 10.82
CA GLU A 28 12.11 -11.37 10.07
C GLU A 28 12.48 -10.10 10.81
N LYS A 29 11.54 -9.55 11.61
CA LYS A 29 11.75 -8.29 12.32
C LYS A 29 12.89 -8.42 13.32
N LYS A 30 13.92 -7.58 13.15
CA LYS A 30 14.99 -7.42 14.13
C LYS A 30 14.61 -6.34 15.15
N ALA A 31 15.21 -6.40 16.33
CA ALA A 31 14.88 -5.48 17.42
C ALA A 31 15.06 -4.00 17.04
N ASP A 32 16.08 -3.69 16.25
CA ASP A 32 16.42 -2.32 15.86
C ASP A 32 15.76 -1.84 14.55
N ASP A 33 14.94 -2.68 13.90
CA ASP A 33 14.27 -2.32 12.66
C ASP A 33 12.91 -1.69 12.96
N GLY A 34 12.67 -0.48 12.44
CA GLY A 34 11.35 0.15 12.44
C GLY A 34 10.50 -0.43 11.32
N LEU A 35 9.28 -0.87 11.65
CA LEU A 35 8.37 -1.46 10.67
C LEU A 35 7.00 -0.76 10.71
N VAL A 36 6.59 -0.24 9.54
CA VAL A 36 5.24 0.24 9.30
C VAL A 36 4.54 -0.70 8.33
N ILE A 37 3.34 -1.13 8.66
CA ILE A 37 2.52 -2.00 7.82
C ILE A 37 1.25 -1.25 7.40
N VAL A 38 1.04 -1.07 6.10
CA VAL A 38 -0.16 -0.46 5.54
C VAL A 38 -1.08 -1.55 5.00
N MET A 39 -2.31 -1.57 5.50
CA MET A 39 -3.28 -2.62 5.18
C MET A 39 -4.35 -2.12 4.21
N ALA A 40 -4.45 -2.75 3.05
CA ALA A 40 -5.65 -2.62 2.22
C ALA A 40 -6.81 -3.47 2.78
N ALA A 41 -8.02 -3.29 2.27
CA ALA A 41 -9.14 -4.16 2.60
C ALA A 41 -8.90 -5.60 2.12
N MET A 42 -9.41 -6.56 2.87
CA MET A 42 -9.35 -7.98 2.47
C MET A 42 -10.05 -8.20 1.12
N ASN A 43 -9.57 -9.18 0.37
CA ASN A 43 -10.15 -9.51 -0.94
C ASN A 43 -11.67 -9.74 -0.85
N GLY A 44 -12.41 -9.16 -1.79
CA GLY A 44 -13.87 -9.22 -1.84
C GLY A 44 -14.61 -8.25 -0.92
N THR A 45 -13.94 -7.61 0.04
CA THR A 45 -14.60 -6.67 0.98
C THR A 45 -15.18 -5.46 0.26
N ALA A 46 -14.44 -4.85 -0.65
CA ALA A 46 -14.92 -3.69 -1.42
C ALA A 46 -16.18 -4.02 -2.23
N LYS A 47 -16.21 -5.22 -2.86
CA LYS A 47 -17.39 -5.68 -3.59
C LYS A 47 -18.59 -5.86 -2.67
N ASN A 48 -18.40 -6.52 -1.52
CA ASN A 48 -19.49 -6.73 -0.56
C ASN A 48 -20.06 -5.42 -0.02
N ILE A 49 -19.18 -4.46 0.28
CA ILE A 49 -19.57 -3.11 0.72
C ILE A 49 -20.37 -2.39 -0.37
N MET A 50 -19.90 -2.44 -1.62
CA MET A 50 -20.61 -1.84 -2.76
C MET A 50 -21.97 -2.48 -2.99
N ASP A 51 -22.08 -3.82 -2.90
CA ASP A 51 -23.34 -4.55 -3.06
C ASP A 51 -24.34 -4.10 -1.97
N MET A 52 -23.93 -4.04 -0.71
CA MET A 52 -24.78 -3.55 0.40
C MET A 52 -25.22 -2.09 0.19
N ALA A 53 -24.31 -1.22 -0.26
CA ALA A 53 -24.64 0.17 -0.50
C ALA A 53 -25.63 0.34 -1.64
N ASN A 54 -25.50 -0.43 -2.73
CA ASN A 54 -26.39 -0.42 -3.88
C ASN A 54 -27.78 -0.99 -3.58
N GLU A 55 -27.94 -1.85 -2.58
CA GLU A 55 -29.25 -2.30 -2.08
C GLU A 55 -30.03 -1.14 -1.43
N ILE A 56 -29.33 -0.13 -0.92
CA ILE A 56 -29.96 1.05 -0.28
C ILE A 56 -30.21 2.14 -1.31
N SER A 57 -29.23 2.47 -2.15
CA SER A 57 -29.30 3.56 -3.13
C SER A 57 -28.36 3.31 -4.30
N HIS A 58 -28.77 3.74 -5.51
CA HIS A 58 -27.89 3.78 -6.68
C HIS A 58 -27.23 5.16 -6.89
N ASP A 59 -27.60 6.15 -6.08
CA ASP A 59 -27.02 7.50 -6.08
C ASP A 59 -26.35 7.73 -4.74
N ILE A 60 -25.12 7.21 -4.61
CA ILE A 60 -24.36 7.24 -3.37
C ILE A 60 -23.27 8.30 -3.52
N SER A 61 -23.18 9.20 -2.53
CA SER A 61 -22.12 10.21 -2.55
C SER A 61 -20.76 9.55 -2.43
N ARG A 62 -19.75 10.13 -3.10
CA ARG A 62 -18.36 9.67 -3.01
C ARG A 62 -17.89 9.62 -1.55
N ARG A 63 -18.16 10.66 -0.77
CA ARG A 63 -17.80 10.73 0.64
C ARG A 63 -18.34 9.54 1.45
N ASP A 64 -19.58 9.14 1.19
CA ASP A 64 -20.21 8.05 1.93
C ASP A 64 -19.62 6.68 1.52
N LEU A 65 -19.28 6.51 0.22
CA LEU A 65 -18.55 5.34 -0.26
C LEU A 65 -17.14 5.27 0.34
N ASP A 66 -16.40 6.37 0.39
CA ASP A 66 -15.06 6.45 0.98
C ASP A 66 -15.12 6.05 2.46
N THR A 67 -16.13 6.55 3.19
CA THR A 67 -16.37 6.17 4.59
C THR A 67 -16.62 4.66 4.73
N LEU A 68 -17.43 4.09 3.84
CA LEU A 68 -17.71 2.65 3.86
C LEU A 68 -16.48 1.81 3.53
N PHE A 69 -15.72 2.18 2.50
CA PHE A 69 -14.51 1.44 2.11
C PHE A 69 -13.43 1.48 3.19
N SER A 70 -13.27 2.62 3.87
CA SER A 70 -12.31 2.74 4.97
C SER A 70 -12.58 1.74 6.10
N THR A 71 -13.83 1.34 6.34
CA THR A 71 -14.16 0.33 7.35
C THR A 71 -13.56 -1.04 7.05
N GLY A 72 -13.47 -1.40 5.77
CA GLY A 72 -12.85 -2.67 5.35
C GLY A 72 -11.35 -2.70 5.61
N GLU A 73 -10.67 -1.59 5.43
CA GLU A 73 -9.24 -1.46 5.70
C GLU A 73 -8.95 -1.39 7.20
N GLN A 74 -9.78 -0.68 7.96
CA GLN A 74 -9.72 -0.67 9.43
C GLN A 74 -9.89 -2.08 9.99
N GLN A 75 -10.82 -2.88 9.45
CA GLN A 75 -10.98 -4.28 9.83
C GLN A 75 -9.71 -5.08 9.57
N ALA A 76 -9.10 -4.95 8.39
CA ALA A 76 -7.87 -5.65 8.03
C ALA A 76 -6.70 -5.24 8.94
N ALA A 77 -6.55 -3.94 9.22
CA ALA A 77 -5.53 -3.41 10.11
C ALA A 77 -5.68 -3.95 11.53
N ALA A 78 -6.90 -3.95 12.08
CA ALA A 78 -7.17 -4.51 13.41
C ALA A 78 -6.87 -6.01 13.49
N LEU A 79 -7.21 -6.79 12.46
CA LEU A 79 -6.91 -8.22 12.41
C LEU A 79 -5.40 -8.49 12.33
N MET A 80 -4.65 -7.68 11.57
CA MET A 80 -3.19 -7.78 11.50
C MET A 80 -2.56 -7.44 12.85
N THR A 81 -3.03 -6.40 13.52
CA THR A 81 -2.56 -6.03 14.86
C THR A 81 -2.71 -7.19 15.84
N ILE A 82 -3.91 -7.77 15.93
CA ILE A 82 -4.17 -8.93 16.79
C ILE A 82 -3.22 -10.09 16.46
N ALA A 83 -2.99 -10.34 15.17
CA ALA A 83 -2.13 -11.45 14.75
C ALA A 83 -0.64 -11.21 15.09
N LEU A 84 -0.16 -9.98 14.99
CA LEU A 84 1.22 -9.61 15.35
C LEU A 84 1.43 -9.63 16.87
N GLU A 85 0.44 -9.19 17.65
CA GLU A 85 0.45 -9.28 19.11
C GLU A 85 0.47 -10.75 19.59
N ASP A 86 -0.27 -11.65 18.92
CA ASP A 86 -0.26 -13.09 19.19
C ASP A 86 1.13 -13.74 18.93
N GLU A 87 1.93 -13.12 18.02
CA GLU A 87 3.33 -13.50 17.77
C GLU A 87 4.33 -12.81 18.74
N GLY A 88 3.84 -12.01 19.68
CA GLY A 88 4.64 -11.38 20.75
C GLY A 88 5.31 -10.07 20.37
N LEU A 89 4.82 -9.37 19.35
CA LEU A 89 5.28 -8.04 18.99
C LEU A 89 4.45 -6.95 19.71
N ASP A 90 5.11 -5.87 20.08
CA ASP A 90 4.43 -4.65 20.53
C ASP A 90 3.94 -3.90 19.29
N VAL A 91 2.63 -3.63 19.21
CA VAL A 91 1.99 -3.10 18.01
C VAL A 91 1.07 -1.93 18.36
N VAL A 92 1.07 -0.90 17.51
CA VAL A 92 0.11 0.21 17.57
C VAL A 92 -0.61 0.32 16.24
N THR A 93 -1.94 0.46 16.28
CA THR A 93 -2.76 0.65 15.09
C THR A 93 -3.17 2.11 14.95
N LEU A 94 -2.94 2.69 13.77
CA LEU A 94 -3.37 4.04 13.43
C LEU A 94 -4.43 3.94 12.32
N PHE A 95 -5.68 4.30 12.66
CA PHE A 95 -6.79 4.31 11.70
C PHE A 95 -6.92 5.64 10.96
N ASP A 96 -6.44 6.71 11.57
CA ASP A 96 -6.41 8.05 11.02
C ASP A 96 -5.08 8.70 11.38
N ILE A 97 -4.30 9.05 10.38
CA ILE A 97 -3.07 9.80 10.58
C ILE A 97 -3.47 11.27 10.54
N GLN A 98 -3.57 11.90 11.72
CA GLN A 98 -3.97 13.29 11.86
C GLN A 98 -3.05 14.20 11.01
N GLY A 99 -3.66 15.06 10.21
CA GLY A 99 -2.92 15.99 9.36
C GLY A 99 -2.63 15.47 7.94
N SER A 100 -2.97 14.21 7.62
CA SER A 100 -2.87 13.71 6.25
C SER A 100 -3.87 14.46 5.36
N SER A 101 -3.45 15.54 4.77
CA SER A 101 -4.16 16.22 3.72
C SER A 101 -3.25 16.28 2.50
N ILE A 102 -3.55 15.46 1.51
CA ILE A 102 -3.12 15.83 0.17
C ILE A 102 -4.00 17.02 -0.19
N ARG A 103 -3.44 18.21 -0.03
CA ARG A 103 -4.02 19.39 -0.62
C ARG A 103 -3.68 19.35 -2.09
N ASP A 104 -4.64 18.94 -2.90
CA ASP A 104 -4.70 19.37 -4.28
C ASP A 104 -4.78 20.91 -4.29
N LYS A 105 -3.63 21.53 -4.25
CA LYS A 105 -3.52 22.91 -4.72
C LYS A 105 -3.48 22.81 -6.23
N GLU A 106 -4.49 23.29 -6.86
CA GLU A 106 -4.78 23.30 -8.28
C GLU A 106 -3.61 23.72 -9.21
N TYR A 107 -2.45 24.08 -8.68
CA TYR A 107 -1.29 24.59 -9.43
C TYR A 107 0.10 24.39 -8.78
N ALA A 108 0.28 23.62 -7.75
CA ALA A 108 1.61 23.49 -7.15
C ALA A 108 1.90 22.06 -6.72
N GLU A 109 2.86 21.47 -7.42
CA GLU A 109 3.75 20.38 -7.02
C GLU A 109 3.12 19.36 -6.03
N ASN A 110 3.12 18.10 -6.41
CA ASN A 110 2.64 16.91 -5.72
C ASN A 110 3.21 16.73 -4.29
N ILE A 111 3.03 17.72 -3.42
CA ILE A 111 3.50 17.68 -2.04
C ILE A 111 2.51 16.84 -1.23
N VAL A 112 3.00 15.74 -0.69
CA VAL A 112 2.28 14.91 0.29
C VAL A 112 2.75 15.33 1.66
N GLU A 113 1.87 15.93 2.45
CA GLU A 113 2.11 16.17 3.86
C GLU A 113 1.39 15.08 4.65
N ILE A 114 2.12 14.15 5.22
CA ILE A 114 1.66 13.22 6.24
C ILE A 114 2.32 13.67 7.55
N ASP A 115 1.52 13.82 8.60
CA ASP A 115 2.07 13.96 9.93
C ASP A 115 2.66 12.61 10.38
N SER A 116 3.97 12.47 10.23
CA SER A 116 4.68 11.25 10.62
C SER A 116 5.08 11.21 12.09
N ASP A 117 4.87 12.30 12.85
CA ASP A 117 5.36 12.43 14.23
C ASP A 117 4.89 11.26 15.10
N GLN A 118 3.60 10.89 15.00
CA GLN A 118 3.04 9.77 15.75
C GLN A 118 3.64 8.43 15.33
N ILE A 119 3.91 8.23 14.02
CA ILE A 119 4.56 7.02 13.52
C ILE A 119 6.00 6.95 14.07
N GLU A 120 6.74 8.04 13.98
CA GLU A 120 8.14 8.11 14.45
C GLU A 120 8.24 7.88 15.95
N GLU A 121 7.32 8.44 16.74
CA GLU A 121 7.25 8.22 18.19
C GLU A 121 7.05 6.74 18.54
N GLU A 122 6.14 6.06 17.86
CA GLU A 122 5.86 4.64 18.11
C GLU A 122 7.00 3.74 17.63
N LEU A 123 7.60 4.03 16.48
CA LEU A 123 8.80 3.34 16.01
C LEU A 123 9.98 3.51 16.97
N ALA A 124 10.15 4.70 17.55
CA ALA A 124 11.20 4.96 18.54
C ALA A 124 11.03 4.17 19.85
N LYS A 125 9.81 3.77 20.19
CA LYS A 125 9.50 2.87 21.31
C LYS A 125 9.76 1.39 20.97
N GLY A 126 10.03 1.07 19.70
CA GLY A 126 10.22 -0.29 19.19
C GLY A 126 8.94 -0.96 18.70
N ASN A 127 7.82 -0.26 18.73
CA ASN A 127 6.53 -0.77 18.27
C ASN A 127 6.50 -0.99 16.75
N VAL A 128 5.76 -1.99 16.30
CA VAL A 128 5.30 -2.10 14.91
C VAL A 128 4.09 -1.18 14.75
N VAL A 129 4.09 -0.36 13.71
CA VAL A 129 2.97 0.53 13.42
C VAL A 129 2.12 -0.08 12.30
N VAL A 130 0.85 -0.36 12.58
CA VAL A 130 -0.11 -0.82 11.57
C VAL A 130 -1.04 0.33 11.19
N VAL A 131 -1.18 0.61 9.90
CA VAL A 131 -1.96 1.74 9.37
C VAL A 131 -3.05 1.20 8.46
N SER A 132 -4.27 1.73 8.57
CA SER A 132 -5.31 1.50 7.55
C SER A 132 -4.95 2.21 6.25
N GLY A 133 -5.18 1.57 5.09
CA GLY A 133 -4.65 2.01 3.82
C GLY A 133 -5.15 3.35 3.33
N PHE A 134 -6.45 3.64 3.52
CA PHE A 134 -7.03 4.88 3.04
C PHE A 134 -6.86 6.02 4.05
N GLN A 135 -6.04 6.99 3.68
CA GLN A 135 -5.78 8.21 4.47
C GLN A 135 -6.17 9.48 3.68
N GLY A 136 -7.14 9.38 2.79
CA GLY A 136 -7.51 10.50 1.91
C GLY A 136 -6.49 10.77 0.79
N ILE A 137 -5.54 9.86 0.60
CA ILE A 137 -4.47 9.93 -0.39
C ILE A 137 -4.84 9.05 -1.58
N GLY A 138 -5.35 9.64 -2.64
CA GLY A 138 -5.61 8.90 -3.88
C GLY A 138 -6.55 9.67 -4.81
N GLU A 139 -6.24 9.63 -6.09
CA GLU A 139 -7.22 9.97 -7.11
C GLU A 139 -8.07 8.72 -7.37
N TYR A 140 -9.37 8.84 -7.16
CA TYR A 140 -10.30 7.91 -7.77
C TYR A 140 -10.38 8.23 -9.25
N ASP A 141 -9.73 7.45 -10.08
CA ASP A 141 -10.05 7.44 -11.49
C ASP A 141 -11.48 6.92 -11.62
N SER A 142 -12.37 7.73 -12.24
CA SER A 142 -13.78 7.40 -12.48
C SER A 142 -13.95 6.15 -13.37
N THR A 143 -12.87 5.63 -13.93
CA THR A 143 -12.83 4.42 -14.73
C THR A 143 -12.59 3.15 -13.90
N ASP A 144 -12.12 3.27 -12.67
CA ASP A 144 -11.87 2.11 -11.80
C ASP A 144 -13.13 1.73 -11.04
N LYS A 145 -13.93 0.83 -11.65
CA LYS A 145 -15.24 0.36 -11.14
C LYS A 145 -15.19 -0.34 -9.77
N TYR A 146 -14.01 -0.55 -9.20
CA TYR A 146 -13.79 -1.32 -7.97
C TYR A 146 -12.94 -0.61 -6.93
N GLY A 147 -12.77 0.72 -7.05
CA GLY A 147 -12.15 1.59 -6.04
C GLY A 147 -10.80 1.05 -5.53
N ARG A 148 -9.71 1.40 -6.18
CA ARG A 148 -8.39 1.21 -5.56
C ARG A 148 -8.31 2.12 -4.35
N SER A 149 -7.92 1.57 -3.23
CA SER A 149 -8.10 2.17 -1.91
C SER A 149 -7.13 3.29 -1.56
N GLY A 150 -6.19 3.65 -2.43
CA GLY A 150 -5.10 4.59 -2.09
C GLY A 150 -4.07 4.02 -1.10
N ALA A 151 -4.12 2.73 -0.81
CA ALA A 151 -3.22 2.09 0.14
C ALA A 151 -1.75 2.09 -0.35
N GLU A 152 -1.50 1.99 -1.65
CA GLU A 152 -0.15 2.11 -2.22
C GLU A 152 0.37 3.54 -2.06
N SER A 153 -0.44 4.51 -2.44
CA SER A 153 -0.10 5.93 -2.29
C SER A 153 0.17 6.30 -0.83
N THR A 154 -0.62 5.79 0.11
CA THR A 154 -0.40 5.97 1.54
C THR A 154 0.94 5.36 1.99
N ALA A 155 1.22 4.12 1.60
CA ALA A 155 2.47 3.46 1.98
C ALA A 155 3.70 4.19 1.44
N VAL A 156 3.66 4.60 0.18
CA VAL A 156 4.76 5.34 -0.45
C VAL A 156 4.93 6.72 0.18
N ALA A 157 3.84 7.40 0.54
CA ALA A 157 3.88 8.69 1.20
C ALA A 157 4.48 8.61 2.61
N ILE A 158 4.13 7.58 3.39
CA ILE A 158 4.77 7.31 4.69
C ILE A 158 6.26 7.02 4.51
N ALA A 159 6.63 6.20 3.53
CA ALA A 159 8.03 5.90 3.24
C ALA A 159 8.83 7.15 2.83
N ALA A 160 8.22 8.06 2.07
CA ALA A 160 8.81 9.34 1.70
C ALA A 160 9.12 10.21 2.93
N GLN A 161 8.18 10.32 3.88
CA GLN A 161 8.38 11.10 5.09
C GLN A 161 9.43 10.47 6.02
N LEU A 162 9.44 9.14 6.14
CA LEU A 162 10.42 8.42 6.95
C LEU A 162 11.79 8.27 6.26
N GLY A 163 11.93 8.68 5.00
CA GLY A 163 13.18 8.54 4.22
C GLY A 163 13.63 7.09 4.07
N CYS A 164 12.71 6.15 3.83
CA CYS A 164 12.99 4.73 3.74
C CYS A 164 12.42 4.06 2.47
N GLU A 165 12.73 2.78 2.26
CA GLU A 165 12.19 1.98 1.16
C GLU A 165 10.75 1.54 1.45
N CYS A 166 9.99 1.25 0.38
CA CYS A 166 8.63 0.74 0.45
C CYS A 166 8.49 -0.58 -0.31
N GLU A 167 7.98 -1.60 0.38
CA GLU A 167 7.65 -2.90 -0.19
C GLU A 167 6.13 -2.97 -0.46
N LEU A 168 5.77 -3.24 -1.71
CA LEU A 168 4.39 -3.33 -2.16
C LEU A 168 4.05 -4.78 -2.47
N TYR A 169 3.24 -5.39 -1.61
CA TYR A 169 2.75 -6.75 -1.77
C TYR A 169 1.26 -6.72 -2.14
N GLY A 170 0.91 -7.32 -3.27
CA GLY A 170 -0.47 -7.24 -3.76
C GLY A 170 -0.75 -8.18 -4.91
N ASP A 171 -1.59 -7.70 -5.82
CA ASP A 171 -2.04 -8.45 -6.99
C ASP A 171 -0.90 -8.72 -7.98
N THR A 172 0.09 -7.84 -7.98
CA THR A 172 1.26 -7.94 -8.84
C THR A 172 2.45 -8.50 -8.05
N GLU A 173 2.97 -9.64 -8.47
CA GLU A 173 4.11 -10.29 -7.85
C GLU A 173 5.45 -9.78 -8.40
N ALA A 174 5.41 -9.22 -9.59
CA ALA A 174 6.53 -8.62 -10.30
C ALA A 174 6.02 -7.97 -11.58
N ILE A 175 6.80 -7.10 -12.18
CA ILE A 175 6.54 -6.61 -13.53
C ILE A 175 7.24 -7.53 -14.52
N TYR A 176 6.50 -7.99 -15.52
CA TYR A 176 6.96 -8.93 -16.52
C TYR A 176 7.19 -8.24 -17.87
N ALA A 177 8.15 -8.74 -18.64
CA ALA A 177 8.41 -8.25 -20.00
C ALA A 177 7.27 -8.57 -20.99
N GLN A 178 6.41 -9.50 -20.64
CA GLN A 178 5.22 -9.92 -21.38
C GLN A 178 4.18 -10.41 -20.38
N ASP A 179 2.90 -10.37 -20.76
CA ASP A 179 1.82 -10.89 -19.94
C ASP A 179 2.04 -12.38 -19.61
N PRO A 180 2.20 -12.75 -18.34
CA PRO A 180 2.46 -14.15 -17.94
C PRO A 180 1.26 -15.09 -18.22
N ASP A 181 0.04 -14.55 -18.30
CA ASP A 181 -1.16 -15.34 -18.65
C ASP A 181 -1.14 -15.74 -20.13
N VAL A 182 -0.51 -14.93 -20.98
CA VAL A 182 -0.33 -15.22 -22.42
C VAL A 182 1.00 -15.94 -22.68
N CYS A 183 2.05 -15.59 -21.95
CA CYS A 183 3.40 -16.13 -22.08
C CYS A 183 3.89 -16.70 -20.74
N PRO A 184 3.62 -17.98 -20.43
CA PRO A 184 3.98 -18.60 -19.15
C PRO A 184 5.47 -18.56 -18.76
N ASN A 185 6.35 -18.30 -19.71
CA ASN A 185 7.78 -18.14 -19.51
C ASN A 185 8.24 -16.68 -19.57
N ALA A 186 7.34 -15.72 -19.35
CA ALA A 186 7.68 -14.31 -19.32
C ALA A 186 8.74 -14.02 -18.26
N ASN A 187 9.77 -13.28 -18.65
CA ASN A 187 10.83 -12.89 -17.73
C ASN A 187 10.38 -11.74 -16.84
N VAL A 188 10.70 -11.83 -15.56
CA VAL A 188 10.56 -10.72 -14.62
C VAL A 188 11.58 -9.64 -14.96
N ILE A 189 11.12 -8.40 -15.03
CA ILE A 189 11.98 -7.22 -15.12
C ILE A 189 12.44 -6.89 -13.70
N LYS A 190 13.74 -6.99 -13.45
CA LYS A 190 14.29 -6.85 -12.09
C LYS A 190 14.36 -5.41 -11.61
N GLU A 191 14.61 -4.49 -12.52
CA GLU A 191 14.78 -3.07 -12.22
C GLU A 191 14.09 -2.24 -13.30
N LEU A 192 13.35 -1.21 -12.88
CA LEU A 192 12.71 -0.21 -13.73
C LEU A 192 12.90 1.18 -13.12
N SER A 193 12.94 2.19 -13.99
CA SER A 193 12.83 3.58 -13.56
C SER A 193 11.37 3.97 -13.32
N TYR A 194 11.16 5.07 -12.60
CA TYR A 194 9.82 5.62 -12.41
C TYR A 194 9.19 6.04 -13.75
N GLU A 195 9.98 6.56 -14.68
CA GLU A 195 9.55 6.99 -16.00
C GLU A 195 9.04 5.79 -16.82
N GLU A 196 9.79 4.68 -16.84
CA GLU A 196 9.39 3.46 -17.53
C GLU A 196 8.07 2.90 -16.99
N VAL A 197 7.91 2.87 -15.65
CA VAL A 197 6.65 2.43 -15.03
C VAL A 197 5.50 3.37 -15.36
N MET A 198 5.73 4.69 -15.35
CA MET A 198 4.71 5.67 -15.75
C MET A 198 4.28 5.50 -17.21
N GLU A 199 5.21 5.22 -18.12
CA GLU A 199 4.87 4.90 -19.51
C GLU A 199 4.02 3.63 -19.62
N MET A 200 4.35 2.58 -18.86
CA MET A 200 3.55 1.35 -18.82
C MET A 200 2.12 1.61 -18.34
N ILE A 201 1.96 2.42 -17.27
CA ILE A 201 0.63 2.81 -16.76
C ILE A 201 -0.15 3.58 -17.84
N LEU A 202 0.48 4.51 -18.54
CA LEU A 202 -0.15 5.27 -19.64
C LEU A 202 -0.57 4.38 -20.82
N LEU A 203 0.13 3.27 -21.05
CA LEU A 203 -0.18 2.29 -22.09
C LEU A 203 -1.23 1.26 -21.67
N GLY A 204 -1.74 1.35 -20.43
CA GLY A 204 -2.84 0.52 -19.95
C GLY A 204 -2.44 -0.56 -18.95
N GLU A 205 -1.21 -0.54 -18.42
CA GLU A 205 -0.87 -1.34 -17.25
C GLU A 205 -1.57 -0.77 -16.02
N HIS A 206 -2.40 -1.57 -15.35
CA HIS A 206 -3.26 -1.10 -14.27
C HIS A 206 -2.94 -1.73 -12.91
N ASN A 207 -1.83 -2.43 -12.78
CA ASN A 207 -1.52 -3.18 -11.56
C ASN A 207 -0.91 -2.31 -10.45
N LEU A 208 -0.55 -1.05 -10.74
CA LEU A 208 0.01 -0.09 -9.81
C LEU A 208 -0.78 1.21 -9.80
N GLU A 209 -0.89 1.81 -8.63
CA GLU A 209 -1.48 3.14 -8.50
C GLU A 209 -0.52 4.19 -9.09
N ARG A 210 -0.99 4.90 -10.13
CA ARG A 210 -0.23 6.00 -10.74
C ARG A 210 0.30 6.99 -9.71
N ARG A 211 -0.56 7.36 -8.75
CA ARG A 211 -0.21 8.30 -7.70
C ARG A 211 0.94 7.83 -6.82
N ALA A 212 1.01 6.55 -6.52
CA ALA A 212 2.11 5.96 -5.75
C ALA A 212 3.47 6.15 -6.49
N ILE A 213 3.49 5.96 -7.81
CA ILE A 213 4.70 6.15 -8.63
C ILE A 213 5.09 7.63 -8.71
N GLU A 214 4.12 8.54 -8.84
CA GLU A 214 4.38 9.99 -8.83
C GLU A 214 5.01 10.44 -7.51
N ILE A 215 4.49 9.97 -6.37
CA ILE A 215 5.08 10.25 -5.04
C ILE A 215 6.49 9.65 -4.95
N ALA A 216 6.65 8.39 -5.33
CA ALA A 216 7.94 7.70 -5.27
C ALA A 216 9.00 8.43 -6.11
N SER A 217 8.65 8.88 -7.32
CA SER A 217 9.54 9.67 -8.19
C SER A 217 9.90 11.01 -7.57
N THR A 218 8.91 11.73 -7.02
CA THR A 218 9.11 13.06 -6.43
C THR A 218 10.06 13.03 -5.23
N TYR A 219 9.92 12.01 -4.38
CA TYR A 219 10.69 11.89 -3.12
C TYR A 219 11.82 10.87 -3.20
N ASN A 220 12.06 10.29 -4.39
CA ASN A 220 13.08 9.27 -4.63
C ASN A 220 12.95 8.06 -3.69
N VAL A 221 11.73 7.59 -3.47
CA VAL A 221 11.45 6.41 -2.66
C VAL A 221 11.66 5.15 -3.50
N LYS A 222 12.62 4.31 -3.12
CA LYS A 222 12.78 3.01 -3.77
C LYS A 222 11.61 2.11 -3.42
N LEU A 223 10.93 1.59 -4.45
CA LEU A 223 9.85 0.63 -4.33
C LEU A 223 10.34 -0.77 -4.64
N HIS A 224 9.78 -1.75 -3.96
CA HIS A 224 9.97 -3.15 -4.28
C HIS A 224 8.61 -3.84 -4.38
N ILE A 225 8.32 -4.42 -5.53
CA ILE A 225 7.08 -5.16 -5.81
C ILE A 225 7.41 -6.63 -5.80
N ASP A 226 6.78 -7.38 -4.90
CA ASP A 226 7.00 -8.83 -4.80
C ASP A 226 5.79 -9.53 -4.16
N LYS A 227 5.86 -10.85 -4.08
CA LYS A 227 5.12 -11.64 -3.10
C LYS A 227 5.75 -11.47 -1.72
N PRO A 228 4.95 -11.47 -0.65
CA PRO A 228 5.51 -11.47 0.70
C PRO A 228 6.55 -12.58 0.87
N PHE A 229 7.71 -12.21 1.43
CA PHE A 229 8.80 -13.15 1.75
C PHE A 229 9.41 -13.91 0.56
N ASN A 230 9.25 -13.41 -0.64
CA ASN A 230 9.94 -13.86 -1.84
C ASN A 230 11.00 -12.82 -2.22
N ASN A 231 12.12 -13.18 -2.80
CA ASN A 231 13.16 -12.23 -3.21
C ASN A 231 13.27 -12.18 -4.74
N GLY A 232 12.15 -12.26 -5.41
CA GLY A 232 12.07 -12.45 -6.85
C GLY A 232 11.55 -11.26 -7.66
N GLY A 233 10.98 -10.27 -7.02
CA GLY A 233 10.18 -9.20 -7.61
C GLY A 233 10.92 -8.15 -8.45
N THR A 234 10.29 -6.98 -8.61
CA THR A 234 10.77 -5.83 -9.38
C THR A 234 11.10 -4.67 -8.44
N SER A 235 12.26 -4.08 -8.57
CA SER A 235 12.63 -2.82 -7.91
C SER A 235 12.37 -1.63 -8.84
N ILE A 236 11.79 -0.56 -8.31
CA ILE A 236 11.55 0.70 -9.03
C ILE A 236 12.33 1.80 -8.32
N MET A 237 13.18 2.49 -9.04
CA MET A 237 14.05 3.53 -8.49
C MET A 237 14.47 4.52 -9.59
N SER A 238 15.09 5.64 -9.20
CA SER A 238 15.70 6.55 -10.17
C SER A 238 16.80 5.83 -10.95
N GLN A 239 16.86 6.03 -12.27
CA GLN A 239 18.02 5.59 -13.04
C GLN A 239 19.23 6.43 -12.60
N ASN A 240 20.30 5.75 -12.16
CA ASN A 240 21.59 6.40 -12.08
C ASN A 240 22.05 6.67 -13.52
N LEU A 241 21.89 7.91 -14.00
CA LEU A 241 22.57 8.37 -15.20
C LEU A 241 24.06 8.29 -14.92
N ILE A 242 24.72 7.25 -15.48
CA ILE A 242 26.18 7.12 -15.50
C ILE A 242 26.77 8.19 -16.43
#